data_d228dc1c3d1620022900acb5dde78bfc
#
_entry.id   d228dc1c3d1620022900acb5dde78bfc
#
_cell.length_a   1.000
_cell.length_b   1.000
_cell.length_c   1.000
_cell.angle_alpha   90.00
_cell.angle_beta   90.00
_cell.angle_gamma   90.00
#
_symmetry.space_group_name_H-M   'P 1'
#
loop_
_entity.id
_entity.type
_entity.pdbx_description
1 polymer ?
#
loop_
_entity_poly.entity_id
_entity_poly.type
_entity_poly.pdbx_seq_one_letter_code
_entity_poly.pdbx_strand_id
1 'polypeptide(L)'
;HDRYRRQRQMCIRDSAYISQSDKGELVIGSGTDQYTSYSQRGGLPLIEHTVAAICEMFPVFRRMRMLRKWGGIVDVTPDRSAILGKTPVPGLYVNCGWGTGGFKVTPGAGHVLAHTIARDEPHALNAPFHLDRFRTGRLIDEAAAAAVAH
;
A
#
# COMPACT_ATOMS: atom_id res chain seq x y z
N HIS A 1 -25.03 5.89 -23.94
CA HIS A 1 -24.77 4.58 -23.35
C HIS A 1 -23.40 4.59 -22.70
N ASP A 2 -23.31 5.07 -21.45
CA ASP A 2 -22.12 4.96 -20.61
C ASP A 2 -21.92 3.49 -20.24
N ARG A 3 -21.07 2.83 -21.01
CA ARG A 3 -20.52 1.55 -20.58
C ARG A 3 -19.44 1.86 -19.53
N TYR A 4 -19.81 1.91 -18.28
CA TYR A 4 -18.90 1.74 -17.17
C TYR A 4 -18.16 0.40 -17.37
N ARG A 5 -17.00 0.42 -18.00
CA ARG A 5 -16.09 -0.72 -18.02
C ARG A 5 -15.52 -0.81 -16.61
N ARG A 6 -16.11 -1.70 -15.83
CA ARG A 6 -15.60 -2.01 -14.50
C ARG A 6 -14.15 -2.43 -14.64
N GLN A 7 -13.28 -1.66 -14.05
CA GLN A 7 -11.88 -2.00 -13.89
C GLN A 7 -11.83 -3.34 -13.13
N ARG A 8 -11.37 -4.40 -13.77
CA ARG A 8 -11.23 -5.71 -13.14
C ARG A 8 -9.81 -5.81 -12.63
N GLN A 9 -9.67 -5.82 -11.32
CA GLN A 9 -8.41 -6.10 -10.65
C GLN A 9 -8.41 -7.54 -10.17
N MET A 10 -7.35 -8.26 -10.46
CA MET A 10 -7.11 -9.62 -9.97
C MET A 10 -5.79 -9.66 -9.23
N CYS A 11 -5.81 -10.09 -7.98
CA CYS A 11 -4.60 -10.34 -7.20
C CYS A 11 -4.15 -11.77 -7.47
N ILE A 12 -2.91 -11.93 -7.89
CA ILE A 12 -2.35 -13.19 -8.34
C ILE A 12 -1.07 -13.46 -7.57
N ARG A 13 -1.02 -14.58 -6.86
CA ARG A 13 0.07 -14.88 -5.90
C ARG A 13 0.36 -13.65 -5.02
N ASP A 14 0.88 -13.81 -3.87
CA ASP A 14 0.92 -12.85 -2.75
C ASP A 14 1.40 -11.42 -3.04
N SER A 15 1.71 -11.07 -4.29
CA SER A 15 2.33 -9.79 -4.61
C SER A 15 2.00 -9.20 -5.98
N ALA A 16 1.22 -9.84 -6.84
CA ALA A 16 0.94 -9.30 -8.17
C ALA A 16 -0.53 -8.94 -8.37
N TYR A 17 -0.80 -7.84 -9.03
CA TYR A 17 -2.14 -7.46 -9.48
C TYR A 17 -2.12 -7.10 -10.97
N ILE A 18 -3.24 -7.35 -11.63
CA ILE A 18 -3.48 -6.98 -13.02
C ILE A 18 -4.79 -6.22 -13.07
N SER A 19 -4.79 -5.06 -13.69
CA SER A 19 -6.00 -4.32 -14.01
C SER A 19 -5.96 -3.85 -15.47
N GLN A 20 -7.13 -3.71 -16.08
CA GLN A 20 -7.23 -3.17 -17.42
C GLN A 20 -7.78 -1.76 -17.36
N SER A 21 -7.11 -0.82 -18.05
CA SER A 21 -7.59 0.54 -18.21
C SER A 21 -8.82 0.59 -19.14
N ASP A 22 -9.50 1.70 -19.15
CA ASP A 22 -10.61 1.98 -20.07
C ASP A 22 -10.19 2.01 -21.56
N LYS A 23 -8.92 2.26 -21.82
CA LYS A 23 -8.32 2.25 -23.16
C LYS A 23 -7.80 0.87 -23.60
N GLY A 24 -7.81 -0.11 -22.68
CA GLY A 24 -7.41 -1.48 -22.97
C GLY A 24 -5.99 -1.84 -22.56
N GLU A 25 -5.16 -0.89 -22.11
CA GLU A 25 -3.83 -1.20 -21.59
C GLU A 25 -3.92 -2.00 -20.30
N LEU A 26 -2.96 -2.87 -20.06
CA LEU A 26 -2.80 -3.55 -18.78
C LEU A 26 -1.89 -2.77 -17.86
N VAL A 27 -2.35 -2.58 -16.64
CA VAL A 27 -1.55 -2.10 -15.51
C VAL A 27 -1.22 -3.31 -14.64
N ILE A 28 0.06 -3.59 -14.52
CA ILE A 28 0.58 -4.73 -13.79
C ILE A 28 1.44 -4.19 -12.65
N GLY A 29 1.18 -4.62 -11.44
CA GLY A 29 1.97 -4.25 -10.29
C GLY A 29 2.32 -5.46 -9.44
N SER A 30 3.43 -5.38 -8.76
CA SER A 30 3.98 -6.44 -7.95
C SER A 30 4.88 -5.86 -6.87
N GLY A 31 4.98 -6.54 -5.74
CA GLY A 31 5.95 -6.44 -4.69
C GLY A 31 6.66 -5.10 -4.45
N THR A 32 7.68 -5.16 -3.64
CA THR A 32 8.56 -4.02 -3.33
C THR A 32 10.02 -4.45 -3.55
N ASP A 33 10.87 -3.50 -3.95
CA ASP A 33 12.32 -3.74 -3.99
C ASP A 33 12.83 -4.06 -2.58
N GLN A 34 13.78 -4.99 -2.47
CA GLN A 34 14.33 -5.47 -1.19
C GLN A 34 15.31 -4.47 -0.53
N TYR A 35 15.59 -3.36 -1.20
CA TYR A 35 16.50 -2.33 -0.72
C TYR A 35 15.80 -0.98 -0.67
N THR A 36 16.19 -0.16 0.29
CA THR A 36 15.67 1.20 0.43
C THR A 36 16.17 2.08 -0.70
N SER A 37 15.26 2.70 -1.43
CA SER A 37 15.57 3.60 -2.54
C SER A 37 14.53 4.69 -2.67
N TYR A 38 14.98 5.90 -2.99
CA TYR A 38 14.10 7.01 -3.39
C TYR A 38 13.85 7.04 -4.90
N SER A 39 14.35 6.06 -5.65
CA SER A 39 14.13 5.96 -7.08
C SER A 39 12.67 5.55 -7.37
N GLN A 40 11.98 6.35 -8.18
CA GLN A 40 10.62 6.04 -8.63
C GLN A 40 10.61 5.25 -9.95
N ARG A 41 11.70 4.60 -10.30
CA ARG A 41 11.84 3.84 -11.55
C ARG A 41 11.55 2.36 -11.42
N GLY A 42 11.56 1.83 -10.21
CA GLY A 42 11.45 0.40 -9.91
C GLY A 42 12.69 -0.41 -10.34
N GLY A 43 12.99 -1.47 -9.62
CA GLY A 43 14.09 -2.38 -9.93
C GLY A 43 13.79 -3.28 -11.14
N LEU A 44 14.81 -3.56 -11.98
CA LEU A 44 14.67 -4.49 -13.10
C LEU A 44 14.38 -5.92 -12.62
N PRO A 45 15.05 -6.47 -11.59
CA PRO A 45 14.81 -7.84 -11.14
C PRO A 45 13.36 -8.10 -10.74
N LEU A 46 12.73 -7.13 -10.05
CA LEU A 46 11.32 -7.24 -9.66
C LEU A 46 10.40 -7.28 -10.88
N ILE A 47 10.67 -6.44 -11.88
CA ILE A 47 9.88 -6.38 -13.11
C ILE A 47 10.01 -7.68 -13.90
N GLU A 48 11.23 -8.20 -14.06
CA GLU A 48 11.48 -9.46 -14.76
C GLU A 48 10.77 -10.63 -14.10
N HIS A 49 10.86 -10.73 -12.77
CA HIS A 49 10.16 -11.74 -12.00
C HIS A 49 8.64 -11.63 -12.16
N THR A 50 8.09 -10.42 -12.05
CA THR A 50 6.66 -10.17 -12.20
C THR A 50 6.16 -10.52 -13.58
N VAL A 51 6.85 -10.08 -14.63
CA VAL A 51 6.47 -10.34 -16.02
C VAL A 51 6.55 -11.83 -16.32
N ALA A 52 7.60 -12.52 -15.85
CA ALA A 52 7.74 -13.96 -16.01
C ALA A 52 6.57 -14.71 -15.38
N ALA A 53 6.23 -14.42 -14.11
CA ALA A 53 5.12 -15.05 -13.40
C ALA A 53 3.78 -14.82 -14.10
N ILE A 54 3.55 -13.60 -14.58
CA ILE A 54 2.30 -13.25 -15.28
C ILE A 54 2.21 -13.93 -16.64
N CYS A 55 3.31 -14.01 -17.38
CA CYS A 55 3.34 -14.72 -18.66
C CYS A 55 3.21 -16.23 -18.51
N GLU A 56 3.61 -16.80 -17.39
CA GLU A 56 3.36 -18.19 -17.05
C GLU A 56 1.86 -18.45 -16.83
N MET A 57 1.21 -17.58 -16.08
CA MET A 57 -0.22 -17.70 -15.77
C MET A 57 -1.13 -17.32 -16.95
N PHE A 58 -0.73 -16.34 -17.74
CA PHE A 58 -1.46 -15.82 -18.90
C PHE A 58 -0.56 -15.79 -20.13
N PRO A 59 -0.37 -16.91 -20.83
CA PRO A 59 0.55 -16.99 -21.99
C PRO A 59 0.25 -15.98 -23.10
N VAL A 60 -0.99 -15.50 -23.20
CA VAL A 60 -1.40 -14.46 -24.15
C VAL A 60 -0.61 -13.17 -23.99
N PHE A 61 -0.15 -12.85 -22.77
CA PHE A 61 0.59 -11.63 -22.48
C PHE A 61 2.02 -11.63 -22.99
N ARG A 62 2.57 -12.78 -23.38
CA ARG A 62 3.89 -12.88 -24.02
C ARG A 62 4.04 -12.08 -25.30
N ARG A 63 2.91 -11.74 -25.95
CA ARG A 63 2.87 -10.94 -27.19
C ARG A 63 2.71 -9.44 -26.94
N MET A 64 2.52 -9.03 -25.68
CA MET A 64 2.33 -7.63 -25.34
C MET A 64 3.67 -6.90 -25.25
N ARG A 65 3.64 -5.61 -25.53
CA ARG A 65 4.80 -4.73 -25.41
C ARG A 65 4.68 -3.93 -24.11
N MET A 66 5.76 -3.89 -23.35
CA MET A 66 5.85 -3.00 -22.21
C MET A 66 5.96 -1.54 -22.70
N LEU A 67 5.02 -0.70 -22.32
CA LEU A 67 4.99 0.71 -22.69
C LEU A 67 5.88 1.54 -21.78
N ARG A 68 5.79 1.32 -20.47
CA ARG A 68 6.56 2.03 -19.46
C ARG A 68 6.54 1.28 -18.13
N LYS A 69 7.45 1.67 -17.26
CA LYS A 69 7.50 1.23 -15.86
C LYS A 69 7.66 2.44 -14.94
N TRP A 70 7.21 2.31 -13.72
CA TRP A 70 7.41 3.28 -12.65
C TRP A 70 7.38 2.56 -11.30
N GLY A 71 7.88 3.20 -10.27
CA GLY A 71 7.76 2.77 -8.89
C GLY A 71 7.22 3.90 -8.02
N GLY A 72 6.77 3.58 -6.85
CA GLY A 72 6.39 4.51 -5.79
C GLY A 72 7.25 4.30 -4.56
N ILE A 73 7.28 5.28 -3.68
CA ILE A 73 7.90 5.15 -2.36
C ILE A 73 6.83 4.66 -1.40
N VAL A 74 7.15 3.60 -0.67
CA VAL A 74 6.27 3.04 0.36
C VAL A 74 6.88 3.37 1.72
N ASP A 75 6.11 4.03 2.57
CA ASP A 75 6.48 4.33 3.95
C ASP A 75 6.15 3.13 4.85
N VAL A 76 7.16 2.51 5.43
CA VAL A 76 7.00 1.32 6.28
C VAL A 76 7.54 1.61 7.66
N THR A 77 6.71 1.39 8.67
CA THR A 77 7.10 1.46 10.08
C THR A 77 7.75 0.14 10.54
N PRO A 78 8.50 0.15 11.65
CA PRO A 78 9.15 -1.07 12.16
C PRO A 78 8.19 -2.22 12.45
N ASP A 79 6.95 -1.93 12.89
CA ASP A 79 5.91 -2.91 13.18
C ASP A 79 4.89 -3.05 12.02
N ARG A 80 5.18 -2.45 10.86
CA ARG A 80 4.35 -2.46 9.66
C ARG A 80 2.91 -1.93 9.85
N SER A 81 2.66 -1.24 10.96
CA SER A 81 1.38 -0.64 11.29
C SER A 81 1.46 0.87 11.25
N ALA A 82 0.43 1.52 10.76
CA ALA A 82 0.40 2.97 10.60
C ALA A 82 0.62 3.73 11.91
N ILE A 83 1.01 4.99 11.80
CA ILE A 83 1.02 5.95 12.89
C ILE A 83 -0.15 6.91 12.66
N LEU A 84 -1.11 6.94 13.57
CA LEU A 84 -2.32 7.74 13.42
C LEU A 84 -2.69 8.38 14.75
N GLY A 85 -2.68 9.70 14.82
CA GLY A 85 -3.15 10.42 15.99
C GLY A 85 -2.30 11.60 16.41
N LYS A 86 -2.28 11.86 17.71
CA LYS A 86 -1.55 12.98 18.33
C LYS A 86 -0.05 12.73 18.36
N THR A 87 0.71 13.79 18.29
CA THR A 87 2.15 13.81 18.61
C THR A 87 2.38 14.43 20.01
N PRO A 88 3.59 14.35 20.55
CA PRO A 88 3.95 15.08 21.78
C PRO A 88 3.87 16.59 21.65
N VAL A 89 3.84 17.13 20.43
CA VAL A 89 3.71 18.57 20.18
C VAL A 89 2.23 18.95 20.15
N PRO A 90 1.75 19.86 21.01
CA PRO A 90 0.36 20.29 21.02
C PRO A 90 -0.09 20.82 19.66
N GLY A 91 -1.26 20.37 19.21
CA GLY A 91 -1.85 20.77 17.93
C GLY A 91 -1.24 20.10 16.69
N LEU A 92 -0.21 19.26 16.85
CA LEU A 92 0.38 18.50 15.75
C LEU A 92 -0.13 17.05 15.74
N TYR A 93 -0.74 16.67 14.64
CA TYR A 93 -1.24 15.32 14.41
C TYR A 93 -0.46 14.64 13.29
N VAL A 94 -0.41 13.32 13.31
CA VAL A 94 0.30 12.51 12.31
C VAL A 94 -0.63 11.45 11.72
N ASN A 95 -0.48 11.20 10.43
CA ASN A 95 -1.14 10.13 9.70
C ASN A 95 -0.18 9.64 8.60
N CYS A 96 0.55 8.57 8.86
CA CYS A 96 1.58 8.03 7.96
C CYS A 96 1.88 6.56 8.26
N GLY A 97 2.81 5.97 7.50
CA GLY A 97 3.27 4.59 7.75
C GLY A 97 2.27 3.53 7.32
N TRP A 98 1.39 3.82 6.36
CA TRP A 98 0.35 2.89 5.90
C TRP A 98 0.86 1.78 4.98
N GLY A 99 2.12 1.84 4.57
CA GLY A 99 2.69 0.86 3.66
C GLY A 99 1.88 0.73 2.36
N THR A 100 1.60 -0.50 1.96
CA THR A 100 0.79 -0.80 0.78
C THR A 100 -0.72 -0.77 1.04
N GLY A 101 -1.14 -0.59 2.29
CA GLY A 101 -2.54 -0.64 2.73
C GLY A 101 -3.29 0.69 2.68
N GLY A 102 -2.59 1.81 2.48
CA GLY A 102 -3.12 3.17 2.70
C GLY A 102 -4.40 3.49 1.94
N PHE A 103 -4.51 3.08 0.69
CA PHE A 103 -5.71 3.36 -0.12
C PHE A 103 -6.98 2.73 0.47
N LYS A 104 -6.89 1.48 0.93
CA LYS A 104 -8.04 0.73 1.45
C LYS A 104 -8.61 1.33 2.72
N VAL A 105 -7.76 1.89 3.57
CA VAL A 105 -8.13 2.41 4.89
C VAL A 105 -8.45 3.90 4.89
N THR A 106 -8.29 4.59 3.76
CA THR A 106 -8.49 6.04 3.64
C THR A 106 -9.79 6.54 4.29
N PRO A 107 -10.97 5.95 4.04
CA PRO A 107 -12.21 6.44 4.66
C PRO A 107 -12.21 6.28 6.19
N GLY A 108 -11.77 5.12 6.68
CA GLY A 108 -11.69 4.83 8.11
C GLY A 108 -10.66 5.70 8.83
N ALA A 109 -9.46 5.81 8.25
CA ALA A 109 -8.40 6.66 8.79
C ALA A 109 -8.81 8.13 8.83
N GLY A 110 -9.47 8.61 7.78
CA GLY A 110 -9.99 9.99 7.73
C GLY A 110 -11.02 10.25 8.81
N HIS A 111 -11.98 9.36 9.00
CA HIS A 111 -13.00 9.47 10.05
C HIS A 111 -12.38 9.51 11.44
N VAL A 112 -11.50 8.58 11.74
CA VAL A 112 -10.86 8.43 13.04
C VAL A 112 -9.94 9.62 13.34
N LEU A 113 -9.19 10.11 12.34
CA LEU A 113 -8.34 11.28 12.50
C LEU A 113 -9.17 12.56 12.71
N ALA A 114 -10.24 12.74 11.96
CA ALA A 114 -11.15 13.87 12.13
C ALA A 114 -11.74 13.93 13.54
N HIS A 115 -12.17 12.79 14.10
CA HIS A 115 -12.60 12.69 15.48
C HIS A 115 -11.49 13.10 16.46
N THR A 116 -10.27 12.56 16.24
CA THR A 116 -9.11 12.84 17.11
C THR A 116 -8.76 14.35 17.10
N ILE A 117 -8.79 14.98 15.94
CA ILE A 117 -8.53 16.43 15.81
C ILE A 117 -9.65 17.26 16.48
N ALA A 118 -10.91 16.91 16.22
CA ALA A 118 -12.04 17.69 16.72
C ALA A 118 -12.19 17.64 18.25
N ARG A 119 -11.82 16.53 18.87
CA ARG A 119 -11.96 16.33 20.32
C ARG A 119 -10.65 16.41 21.09
N ASP A 120 -9.55 16.49 20.39
CA ASP A 120 -8.19 16.37 20.94
C ASP A 120 -7.97 15.10 21.76
N GLU A 121 -8.72 14.04 21.46
CA GLU A 121 -8.68 12.74 22.13
C GLU A 121 -8.55 11.61 21.11
N PRO A 122 -7.77 10.54 21.41
CA PRO A 122 -7.71 9.37 20.52
C PRO A 122 -9.09 8.72 20.39
N HIS A 123 -9.47 8.37 19.16
CA HIS A 123 -10.63 7.51 18.94
C HIS A 123 -10.29 6.07 19.38
N ALA A 124 -11.27 5.30 19.84
CA ALA A 124 -11.04 3.91 20.31
C ALA A 124 -10.33 3.02 19.27
N LEU A 125 -10.62 3.24 17.98
CA LEU A 125 -10.00 2.46 16.89
C LEU A 125 -8.55 2.85 16.61
N ASN A 126 -8.11 4.08 16.91
CA ASN A 126 -6.73 4.49 16.67
C ASN A 126 -5.87 4.48 17.93
N ALA A 127 -6.42 4.18 19.08
CA ALA A 127 -5.67 4.13 20.32
C ALA A 127 -4.40 3.24 20.26
N PRO A 128 -4.40 2.07 19.58
CA PRO A 128 -3.19 1.27 19.43
C PRO A 128 -2.14 1.90 18.49
N PHE A 129 -2.55 2.75 17.54
CA PHE A 129 -1.71 3.29 16.47
C PHE A 129 -0.93 4.56 16.86
N HIS A 130 -0.83 4.84 18.15
CA HIS A 130 -0.13 6.03 18.65
C HIS A 130 1.40 5.94 18.44
N LEU A 131 2.05 7.10 18.28
CA LEU A 131 3.49 7.20 18.02
C LEU A 131 4.34 6.63 19.17
N ASP A 132 3.91 6.80 20.41
CA ASP A 132 4.62 6.39 21.63
C ASP A 132 4.86 4.88 21.74
N ARG A 133 4.15 4.05 20.97
CA ARG A 133 4.33 2.60 20.99
C ARG A 133 5.76 2.19 20.65
N PHE A 134 6.45 2.95 19.82
CA PHE A 134 7.87 2.70 19.47
C PHE A 134 8.81 3.00 20.64
N ARG A 135 8.50 4.00 21.46
CA ARG A 135 9.27 4.32 22.66
C ARG A 135 9.02 3.35 23.79
N THR A 136 7.81 2.86 23.93
CA THR A 136 7.40 1.95 25.00
C THR A 136 7.58 0.46 24.65
N GLY A 137 7.92 0.16 23.40
CA GLY A 137 8.04 -1.22 22.91
C GLY A 137 6.71 -1.96 22.73
N ARG A 138 5.57 -1.28 22.86
CA ARG A 138 4.23 -1.87 22.67
C ARG A 138 3.85 -1.88 21.19
N LEU A 139 4.62 -2.62 20.42
CA LEU A 139 4.40 -2.75 18.99
C LEU A 139 3.09 -3.49 18.68
N ILE A 140 2.52 -3.19 17.52
CA ILE A 140 1.32 -3.87 17.03
C ILE A 140 1.77 -5.11 16.26
N ASP A 141 1.27 -6.28 16.66
CA ASP A 141 1.48 -7.52 15.91
C ASP A 141 0.27 -7.75 14.99
N GLU A 142 0.38 -7.24 13.79
CA GLU A 142 -0.63 -7.47 12.74
C GLU A 142 -0.22 -8.70 11.91
N ALA A 143 -0.55 -9.90 12.36
CA ALA A 143 -0.31 -11.13 11.62
C ALA A 143 -0.89 -11.07 10.18
N ALA A 144 -1.98 -10.30 9.98
CA ALA A 144 -2.56 -10.06 8.66
C ALA A 144 -1.73 -9.10 7.79
N ALA A 145 -0.99 -8.16 8.39
CA ALA A 145 -0.09 -7.26 7.66
C ALA A 145 1.16 -7.99 7.17
N ALA A 146 1.62 -9.00 7.90
CA ALA A 146 2.73 -9.85 7.49
C ALA A 146 2.42 -10.65 6.20
N ALA A 147 1.17 -11.05 5.99
CA ALA A 147 0.73 -11.79 4.81
C ALA A 147 0.72 -10.94 3.52
N VAL A 148 0.74 -9.61 3.63
CA VAL A 148 0.70 -8.68 2.48
C VAL A 148 2.10 -8.18 2.09
N ALA A 149 3.10 -8.52 2.86
CA ALA A 149 4.47 -8.00 2.71
C ALA A 149 5.47 -9.01 2.08
N HIS A 150 4.96 -10.10 1.49
CA HIS A 150 5.75 -11.10 0.79
C HIS A 150 5.61 -11.01 -0.72
#